data_cc0d02f58350d686c3afc1379454ff83
#
_entry.id   cc0d02f58350d686c3afc1379454ff83
#
_cell.length_a   1.000
_cell.length_b   1.000
_cell.length_c   1.000
_cell.angle_alpha   90.00
_cell.angle_beta   90.00
_cell.angle_gamma   90.00
#
_symmetry.space_group_name_H-M   'P 1'
#
loop_
_entity.id
_entity.type
_entity.pdbx_description
1 polymer ?
#
loop_
_entity_poly.entity_id
_entity_poly.type
_entity_poly.pdbx_seq_one_letter_code
_entity_poly.pdbx_strand_id
1 'polypeptide(L)'
;MGNAFTAHNIRLDDGRTTLPSSRWTIDQSTVLRAVRTLLGVVYPAGLVGKTIVDVGCLEGGYATEFARLGMTATGIEVRESNFINCMYVKEHVNLDNLRFIRDDANNIDRHGKFDVFFINGLLYHLDRPREFLEKAAKNCNKVLILQTHVANAGISEAIKRHNLSEICEHEGLRGRWYPEYENVSAEQLERMKWHSWSNAKSFWIQKEYLIGLIRHLGFDLVFEQFDFMDDVVEEMTSGFYKTDDRVMLVGVKRAPGEDWGASAGEFWYPFPPAARATASPGPPLRPS
;
A
#
# COMPACT_ATOMS: atom_id res chain seq x y z
N MET A 1 27.77 5.86 15.42
CA MET A 1 27.33 4.44 15.37
C MET A 1 26.69 4.25 14.01
N GLY A 2 27.05 3.21 13.24
CA GLY A 2 26.47 2.99 11.91
C GLY A 2 24.97 2.72 12.02
N ASN A 3 24.23 3.16 11.02
CA ASN A 3 22.79 2.92 10.93
C ASN A 3 22.52 1.42 10.77
N ALA A 4 21.78 0.84 11.70
CA ALA A 4 21.43 -0.58 11.64
C ALA A 4 20.22 -0.77 10.72
N PHE A 5 20.46 -1.19 9.49
CA PHE A 5 19.41 -1.65 8.58
C PHE A 5 18.92 -3.04 8.99
N THR A 6 17.63 -3.27 8.89
CA THR A 6 17.00 -4.51 9.37
C THR A 6 16.15 -5.22 8.32
N ALA A 7 15.73 -4.52 7.27
CA ALA A 7 14.80 -5.03 6.28
C ALA A 7 15.24 -4.80 4.84
N HIS A 8 15.66 -3.58 4.51
CA HIS A 8 15.97 -3.21 3.15
C HIS A 8 17.48 -3.25 2.87
N ASN A 9 17.88 -4.18 2.02
CA ASN A 9 19.23 -4.19 1.48
C ASN A 9 19.27 -3.40 0.17
N ILE A 10 19.76 -2.16 0.24
CA ILE A 10 19.73 -1.17 -0.85
C ILE A 10 21.14 -1.01 -1.41
N ARG A 11 21.30 -1.03 -2.73
CA ARG A 11 22.57 -0.70 -3.38
C ARG A 11 22.82 0.80 -3.30
N LEU A 12 24.02 1.17 -2.88
CA LEU A 12 24.48 2.55 -2.86
C LEU A 12 25.35 2.82 -4.10
N ASP A 13 25.54 4.09 -4.47
CA ASP A 13 26.26 4.47 -5.68
C ASP A 13 27.78 4.20 -5.59
N ASP A 14 28.30 4.03 -4.39
CA ASP A 14 29.69 3.62 -4.14
C ASP A 14 29.90 2.09 -4.21
N GLY A 15 28.87 1.33 -4.57
CA GLY A 15 28.91 -0.12 -4.71
C GLY A 15 28.63 -0.91 -3.42
N ARG A 16 28.54 -0.24 -2.27
CA ARG A 16 28.13 -0.88 -1.01
C ARG A 16 26.64 -1.19 -1.00
N THR A 17 26.22 -2.00 -0.03
CA THR A 17 24.81 -2.26 0.26
C THR A 17 24.53 -2.01 1.74
N THR A 18 23.28 -1.64 2.05
CA THR A 18 22.88 -1.24 3.41
C THR A 18 22.75 -2.41 4.38
N LEU A 19 22.52 -3.63 3.89
CA LEU A 19 22.36 -4.84 4.69
C LEU A 19 23.15 -6.00 4.06
N PRO A 20 24.51 -6.00 4.14
CA PRO A 20 25.37 -6.98 3.47
C PRO A 20 25.14 -8.43 3.89
N SER A 21 24.50 -8.66 5.05
CA SER A 21 24.11 -10.00 5.50
C SER A 21 22.93 -10.58 4.73
N SER A 22 22.15 -9.75 4.03
CA SER A 22 21.05 -10.20 3.19
C SER A 22 21.59 -10.71 1.85
N ARG A 23 21.11 -11.88 1.42
CA ARG A 23 21.43 -12.47 0.13
C ARG A 23 20.91 -11.64 -1.05
N TRP A 24 19.78 -10.92 -0.86
CA TRP A 24 19.06 -10.22 -1.91
C TRP A 24 19.01 -8.72 -1.62
N THR A 25 19.08 -7.93 -2.65
CA THR A 25 18.87 -6.49 -2.61
C THR A 25 17.45 -6.13 -3.09
N ILE A 26 16.93 -4.96 -2.71
CA ILE A 26 15.56 -4.53 -3.05
C ILE A 26 15.31 -4.52 -4.56
N ASP A 27 16.28 -4.17 -5.38
CA ASP A 27 16.18 -4.21 -6.84
C ASP A 27 15.90 -5.61 -7.40
N GLN A 28 16.16 -6.67 -6.62
CA GLN A 28 15.88 -8.07 -6.94
C GLN A 28 14.56 -8.57 -6.34
N SER A 29 13.84 -7.72 -5.60
CA SER A 29 12.56 -8.08 -4.97
C SER A 29 11.51 -8.49 -6.00
N THR A 30 10.81 -9.60 -5.72
CA THR A 30 9.70 -10.06 -6.55
C THR A 30 8.56 -9.05 -6.57
N VAL A 31 8.27 -8.39 -5.43
CA VAL A 31 7.30 -7.30 -5.31
C VAL A 31 7.67 -6.15 -6.26
N LEU A 32 8.93 -5.69 -6.25
CA LEU A 32 9.36 -4.61 -7.14
C LEU A 32 9.22 -5.03 -8.62
N ARG A 33 9.58 -6.26 -8.97
CA ARG A 33 9.45 -6.80 -10.33
C ARG A 33 7.99 -6.79 -10.79
N ALA A 34 7.07 -7.27 -9.96
CA ALA A 34 5.63 -7.26 -10.24
C ALA A 34 5.10 -5.84 -10.43
N VAL A 35 5.46 -4.92 -9.52
CA VAL A 35 5.07 -3.51 -9.60
C VAL A 35 5.64 -2.83 -10.84
N ARG A 36 6.90 -3.08 -11.18
CA ARG A 36 7.53 -2.54 -12.40
C ARG A 36 6.81 -3.00 -13.67
N THR A 37 6.45 -4.29 -13.74
CA THR A 37 5.69 -4.85 -14.88
C THR A 37 4.33 -4.17 -14.98
N LEU A 38 3.60 -4.07 -13.87
CA LEU A 38 2.31 -3.38 -13.79
C LEU A 38 2.40 -1.92 -14.26
N LEU A 39 3.36 -1.17 -13.74
CA LEU A 39 3.55 0.24 -14.09
C LEU A 39 3.90 0.41 -15.57
N GLY A 40 4.65 -0.53 -16.16
CA GLY A 40 4.93 -0.54 -17.60
C GLY A 40 3.68 -0.75 -18.46
N VAL A 41 2.71 -1.53 -17.96
CA VAL A 41 1.40 -1.70 -18.65
C VAL A 41 0.54 -0.45 -18.52
N VAL A 42 0.47 0.15 -17.33
CA VAL A 42 -0.36 1.35 -17.07
C VAL A 42 0.22 2.60 -17.75
N TYR A 43 1.53 2.70 -17.83
CA TYR A 43 2.26 3.83 -18.40
C TYR A 43 3.16 3.38 -19.58
N PRO A 44 2.60 2.97 -20.71
CA PRO A 44 3.38 2.44 -21.82
C PRO A 44 4.33 3.47 -22.45
N ALA A 45 4.08 4.76 -22.26
CA ALA A 45 4.97 5.84 -22.70
C ALA A 45 6.16 6.08 -21.73
N GLY A 46 6.25 5.33 -20.63
CA GLY A 46 7.32 5.41 -19.65
C GLY A 46 6.94 6.07 -18.33
N LEU A 47 7.84 6.01 -17.36
CA LEU A 47 7.62 6.42 -15.97
C LEU A 47 8.23 7.79 -15.64
N VAL A 48 9.04 8.34 -16.52
CA VAL A 48 9.67 9.67 -16.32
C VAL A 48 8.60 10.73 -16.14
N GLY A 49 8.73 11.55 -15.08
CA GLY A 49 7.78 12.59 -14.74
C GLY A 49 6.51 12.12 -14.03
N LYS A 50 6.34 10.82 -13.82
CA LYS A 50 5.28 10.29 -12.95
C LYS A 50 5.68 10.39 -11.50
N THR A 51 4.71 10.67 -10.64
CA THR A 51 4.91 10.77 -9.20
C THR A 51 4.45 9.52 -8.49
N ILE A 52 5.22 9.05 -7.51
CA ILE A 52 4.87 7.92 -6.66
C ILE A 52 5.11 8.23 -5.19
N VAL A 53 4.21 7.78 -4.33
CA VAL A 53 4.42 7.80 -2.88
C VAL A 53 4.47 6.37 -2.34
N ASP A 54 5.53 6.07 -1.58
CA ASP A 54 5.72 4.84 -0.80
C ASP A 54 5.35 5.16 0.66
N VAL A 55 4.16 4.71 1.07
CA VAL A 55 3.58 5.05 2.39
C VAL A 55 3.92 3.98 3.39
N GLY A 56 4.62 4.35 4.46
CA GLY A 56 5.26 3.41 5.39
C GLY A 56 6.51 2.81 4.76
N CYS A 57 7.38 3.65 4.19
CA CYS A 57 8.49 3.22 3.34
C CYS A 57 9.63 2.53 4.10
N LEU A 58 9.51 2.36 5.42
CA LEU A 58 10.48 1.71 6.30
C LEU A 58 11.88 2.35 6.13
N GLU A 59 12.82 1.66 5.52
CA GLU A 59 14.22 2.12 5.30
C GLU A 59 14.42 2.69 3.88
N GLY A 60 13.32 3.00 3.15
CA GLY A 60 13.33 3.72 1.89
C GLY A 60 13.68 2.91 0.63
N GLY A 61 13.75 1.58 0.74
CA GLY A 61 14.20 0.73 -0.36
C GLY A 61 13.36 0.85 -1.63
N TYR A 62 12.06 0.69 -1.52
CA TYR A 62 11.18 0.76 -2.70
C TYR A 62 11.12 2.17 -3.28
N ALA A 63 11.02 3.21 -2.45
CA ALA A 63 11.06 4.60 -2.92
C ALA A 63 12.33 4.89 -3.71
N THR A 64 13.49 4.37 -3.27
CA THR A 64 14.77 4.51 -3.98
C THR A 64 14.72 3.83 -5.35
N GLU A 65 14.17 2.61 -5.44
CA GLU A 65 14.07 1.90 -6.72
C GLU A 65 13.08 2.58 -7.67
N PHE A 66 11.97 3.13 -7.18
CA PHE A 66 11.05 3.91 -8.01
C PHE A 66 11.71 5.17 -8.58
N ALA A 67 12.55 5.83 -7.80
CA ALA A 67 13.35 6.97 -8.29
C ALA A 67 14.33 6.54 -9.38
N ARG A 68 14.98 5.36 -9.25
CA ARG A 68 15.84 4.78 -10.28
C ARG A 68 15.09 4.43 -11.58
N LEU A 69 13.81 4.13 -11.48
CA LEU A 69 12.94 3.94 -12.66
C LEU A 69 12.54 5.27 -13.33
N GLY A 70 13.00 6.42 -12.82
CA GLY A 70 12.74 7.74 -13.37
C GLY A 70 11.49 8.43 -12.82
N MET A 71 10.80 7.85 -11.84
CA MET A 71 9.66 8.48 -11.18
C MET A 71 10.14 9.53 -10.16
N THR A 72 9.32 10.55 -9.91
CA THR A 72 9.52 11.41 -8.74
C THR A 72 8.95 10.68 -7.53
N ALA A 73 9.84 10.09 -6.73
CA ALA A 73 9.49 9.22 -5.61
C ALA A 73 9.53 9.95 -4.26
N THR A 74 8.50 9.73 -3.46
CA THR A 74 8.42 10.23 -2.08
C THR A 74 8.20 9.03 -1.15
N GLY A 75 9.09 8.82 -0.18
CA GLY A 75 8.89 7.87 0.91
C GLY A 75 8.37 8.61 2.15
N ILE A 76 7.35 8.05 2.82
CA ILE A 76 6.82 8.57 4.09
C ILE A 76 7.04 7.52 5.17
N GLU A 77 7.70 7.91 6.27
CA GLU A 77 8.01 7.03 7.38
C GLU A 77 7.85 7.78 8.72
N VAL A 78 7.20 7.17 9.68
CA VAL A 78 6.92 7.79 10.98
C VAL A 78 8.03 7.57 12.00
N ARG A 79 8.67 6.38 11.99
CA ARG A 79 9.71 6.01 12.96
C ARG A 79 11.01 6.77 12.69
N GLU A 80 11.54 7.38 13.74
CA GLU A 80 12.77 8.15 13.62
C GLU A 80 13.95 7.32 13.15
N SER A 81 14.13 6.12 13.70
CA SER A 81 15.24 5.23 13.35
C SER A 81 15.21 4.80 11.88
N ASN A 82 14.02 4.52 11.33
CA ASN A 82 13.86 4.19 9.93
C ASN A 82 14.06 5.42 9.03
N PHE A 83 13.53 6.57 9.44
CA PHE A 83 13.71 7.82 8.71
C PHE A 83 15.20 8.24 8.63
N ILE A 84 15.97 8.05 9.71
CA ILE A 84 17.44 8.25 9.69
C ILE A 84 18.09 7.33 8.64
N ASN A 85 17.64 6.07 8.53
CA ASN A 85 18.11 5.16 7.49
C ASN A 85 17.72 5.63 6.08
N CYS A 86 16.50 6.16 5.88
CA CYS A 86 16.09 6.77 4.62
C CYS A 86 17.01 7.95 4.24
N MET A 87 17.34 8.83 5.19
CA MET A 87 18.24 9.95 4.95
C MET A 87 19.67 9.50 4.65
N TYR A 88 20.16 8.45 5.33
CA TYR A 88 21.43 7.84 4.98
C TYR A 88 21.44 7.34 3.53
N VAL A 89 20.38 6.64 3.09
CA VAL A 89 20.26 6.21 1.69
C VAL A 89 20.29 7.42 0.76
N LYS A 90 19.48 8.46 1.05
CA LYS A 90 19.41 9.68 0.22
C LYS A 90 20.78 10.36 0.05
N GLU A 91 21.61 10.35 1.08
CA GLU A 91 22.97 10.91 1.04
C GLU A 91 23.96 10.09 0.22
N HIS A 92 23.67 8.79 0.00
CA HIS A 92 24.58 7.86 -0.70
C HIS A 92 24.07 7.39 -2.07
N VAL A 93 22.97 8.02 -2.56
CA VAL A 93 22.47 7.82 -3.93
C VAL A 93 22.26 9.17 -4.61
N ASN A 94 22.70 9.27 -5.88
CA ASN A 94 22.58 10.49 -6.67
C ASN A 94 21.23 10.54 -7.42
N LEU A 95 20.14 10.73 -6.67
CA LEU A 95 18.77 10.71 -7.19
C LEU A 95 18.03 11.99 -6.76
N ASP A 96 18.06 13.04 -7.59
CA ASP A 96 17.37 14.31 -7.31
C ASP A 96 15.86 14.14 -7.22
N ASN A 97 15.32 13.15 -7.90
CA ASN A 97 13.90 12.79 -7.93
C ASN A 97 13.44 11.92 -6.74
N LEU A 98 14.27 11.71 -5.71
CA LEU A 98 13.95 10.99 -4.48
C LEU A 98 13.86 11.97 -3.30
N ARG A 99 12.82 11.85 -2.49
CA ARG A 99 12.72 12.53 -1.19
C ARG A 99 12.07 11.64 -0.14
N PHE A 100 12.40 11.93 1.13
CA PHE A 100 11.77 11.28 2.28
C PHE A 100 11.14 12.32 3.20
N ILE A 101 10.00 11.96 3.80
CA ILE A 101 9.24 12.79 4.73
C ILE A 101 9.03 11.97 6.00
N ARG A 102 9.36 12.56 7.17
CA ARG A 102 9.00 11.95 8.45
C ARG A 102 7.61 12.42 8.85
N ASP A 103 6.61 11.57 8.67
CA ASP A 103 5.23 11.85 9.07
C ASP A 103 4.45 10.54 9.28
N ASP A 104 3.32 10.63 9.99
CA ASP A 104 2.37 9.53 10.12
C ASP A 104 1.59 9.34 8.81
N ALA A 105 1.41 8.08 8.41
CA ALA A 105 0.64 7.70 7.23
C ALA A 105 -0.79 8.28 7.23
N ASN A 106 -1.38 8.46 8.42
CA ASN A 106 -2.72 9.06 8.57
C ASN A 106 -2.79 10.52 8.09
N ASN A 107 -1.64 11.20 7.92
CA ASN A 107 -1.52 12.56 7.40
C ASN A 107 -1.28 12.61 5.88
N ILE A 108 -1.46 11.52 5.16
CA ILE A 108 -1.13 11.42 3.72
C ILE A 108 -1.79 12.51 2.86
N ASP A 109 -2.95 12.98 3.25
CA ASP A 109 -3.70 14.05 2.57
C ASP A 109 -2.98 15.42 2.60
N ARG A 110 -2.00 15.62 3.47
CA ARG A 110 -1.20 16.86 3.57
C ARG A 110 -0.05 16.93 2.56
N HIS A 111 0.29 15.80 1.93
CA HIS A 111 1.47 15.69 1.06
C HIS A 111 1.17 15.85 -0.43
N GLY A 112 -0.08 16.17 -0.77
CA GLY A 112 -0.51 16.44 -2.15
C GLY A 112 -0.97 15.20 -2.89
N LYS A 113 -0.99 15.30 -4.23
CA LYS A 113 -1.46 14.23 -5.11
C LYS A 113 -0.30 13.52 -5.77
N PHE A 114 -0.46 12.21 -5.98
CA PHE A 114 0.50 11.37 -6.67
C PHE A 114 -0.19 10.54 -7.74
N ASP A 115 0.54 10.23 -8.80
CA ASP A 115 0.03 9.36 -9.87
C ASP A 115 -0.11 7.91 -9.38
N VAL A 116 0.80 7.49 -8.48
CA VAL A 116 0.84 6.16 -7.91
C VAL A 116 0.94 6.22 -6.39
N PHE A 117 0.08 5.47 -5.72
CA PHE A 117 0.19 5.15 -4.30
C PHE A 117 0.70 3.72 -4.17
N PHE A 118 1.84 3.55 -3.55
CA PHE A 118 2.39 2.26 -3.18
C PHE A 118 2.30 2.10 -1.66
N ILE A 119 1.53 1.12 -1.21
CA ILE A 119 1.24 0.84 0.19
C ILE A 119 1.57 -0.64 0.43
N ASN A 120 2.79 -0.90 0.85
CA ASN A 120 3.30 -2.26 1.01
C ASN A 120 3.53 -2.58 2.49
N GLY A 121 2.70 -3.44 3.06
CA GLY A 121 2.87 -3.89 4.43
C GLY A 121 2.43 -2.89 5.51
N LEU A 122 1.54 -1.94 5.19
CA LEU A 122 1.11 -0.91 6.13
C LEU A 122 -0.35 -1.03 6.57
N LEU A 123 -1.29 -1.27 5.65
CA LEU A 123 -2.73 -1.13 5.94
C LEU A 123 -3.19 -1.98 7.13
N TYR A 124 -2.65 -3.17 7.24
CA TYR A 124 -2.98 -4.10 8.33
C TYR A 124 -2.40 -3.70 9.71
N HIS A 125 -1.67 -2.58 9.78
CA HIS A 125 -1.21 -1.95 11.00
C HIS A 125 -2.06 -0.75 11.43
N LEU A 126 -3.13 -0.43 10.69
CA LEU A 126 -4.00 0.72 10.99
C LEU A 126 -5.26 0.27 11.73
N ASP A 127 -5.69 1.08 12.68
CA ASP A 127 -6.95 0.89 13.40
C ASP A 127 -8.15 1.43 12.61
N ARG A 128 -7.92 2.41 11.71
CA ARG A 128 -8.93 3.04 10.85
C ARG A 128 -8.57 2.93 9.37
N PRO A 129 -8.51 1.70 8.82
CA PRO A 129 -8.02 1.47 7.47
C PRO A 129 -8.92 2.05 6.38
N ARG A 130 -10.24 2.18 6.61
CA ARG A 130 -11.15 2.83 5.67
C ARG A 130 -10.85 4.31 5.55
N GLU A 131 -10.78 5.04 6.66
CA GLU A 131 -10.47 6.47 6.66
C GLU A 131 -9.14 6.74 5.94
N PHE A 132 -8.13 5.92 6.19
CA PHE A 132 -6.84 6.02 5.51
C PHE A 132 -6.97 5.82 4.00
N LEU A 133 -7.68 4.77 3.54
CA LEU A 133 -7.89 4.51 2.12
C LEU A 133 -8.72 5.60 1.43
N GLU A 134 -9.68 6.23 2.11
CA GLU A 134 -10.44 7.38 1.60
C GLU A 134 -9.49 8.57 1.33
N LYS A 135 -8.57 8.88 2.26
CA LYS A 135 -7.55 9.92 2.08
C LYS A 135 -6.59 9.57 0.94
N ALA A 136 -6.08 8.34 0.91
CA ALA A 136 -5.19 7.86 -0.16
C ALA A 136 -5.88 7.94 -1.54
N ALA A 137 -7.11 7.45 -1.66
CA ALA A 137 -7.84 7.46 -2.93
C ALA A 137 -8.14 8.88 -3.44
N LYS A 138 -8.48 9.82 -2.55
CA LYS A 138 -8.70 11.24 -2.89
C LYS A 138 -7.46 11.90 -3.48
N ASN A 139 -6.28 11.47 -3.03
CA ASN A 139 -4.99 12.02 -3.43
C ASN A 139 -4.25 11.17 -4.50
N CYS A 140 -4.82 10.03 -4.90
CA CYS A 140 -4.29 9.16 -5.93
C CYS A 140 -4.87 9.54 -7.29
N ASN A 141 -4.02 9.90 -8.26
CA ASN A 141 -4.47 10.28 -9.59
C ASN A 141 -4.82 9.05 -10.47
N LYS A 142 -4.05 7.95 -10.38
CA LYS A 142 -4.21 6.84 -11.32
C LYS A 142 -4.15 5.46 -10.69
N VAL A 143 -3.10 5.12 -9.95
CA VAL A 143 -2.84 3.74 -9.51
C VAL A 143 -2.67 3.63 -8.01
N LEU A 144 -3.44 2.75 -7.39
CA LEU A 144 -3.23 2.28 -6.02
C LEU A 144 -2.66 0.86 -6.08
N ILE A 145 -1.52 0.63 -5.45
CA ILE A 145 -0.92 -0.69 -5.26
C ILE A 145 -0.88 -0.94 -3.76
N LEU A 146 -1.62 -1.94 -3.32
CA LEU A 146 -1.84 -2.24 -1.91
C LEU A 146 -1.48 -3.68 -1.60
N GLN A 147 -0.37 -3.91 -0.90
CA GLN A 147 -0.07 -5.22 -0.32
C GLN A 147 -0.42 -5.20 1.17
N THR A 148 -1.28 -6.13 1.60
CA THR A 148 -1.77 -6.16 2.97
C THR A 148 -2.19 -7.57 3.41
N HIS A 149 -2.28 -7.78 4.72
CA HIS A 149 -3.03 -8.91 5.27
C HIS A 149 -4.53 -8.64 5.16
N VAL A 150 -5.30 -9.73 5.00
CA VAL A 150 -6.76 -9.72 4.98
C VAL A 150 -7.31 -10.72 6.00
N ALA A 151 -8.49 -10.42 6.54
CA ALA A 151 -9.19 -11.35 7.42
C ALA A 151 -9.96 -12.37 6.57
N ASN A 152 -9.69 -13.66 6.78
CA ASN A 152 -10.47 -14.73 6.16
C ASN A 152 -11.78 -14.98 6.90
N ALA A 153 -12.79 -15.47 6.19
CA ALA A 153 -14.09 -15.82 6.77
C ALA A 153 -14.01 -17.08 7.65
N GLY A 154 -13.14 -18.03 7.29
CA GLY A 154 -12.96 -19.31 8.00
C GLY A 154 -11.86 -19.27 9.07
N ILE A 155 -11.67 -20.41 9.74
CA ILE A 155 -10.55 -20.62 10.66
C ILE A 155 -9.33 -20.98 9.82
N SER A 156 -8.43 -20.02 9.63
CA SER A 156 -7.14 -20.24 8.97
C SER A 156 -6.02 -20.37 10.00
N GLU A 157 -4.88 -20.91 9.59
CA GLU A 157 -3.67 -20.94 10.40
C GLU A 157 -3.20 -19.51 10.76
N ALA A 158 -3.43 -18.54 9.87
CA ALA A 158 -3.09 -17.14 10.13
C ALA A 158 -3.94 -16.54 11.26
N ILE A 159 -5.24 -16.89 11.38
CA ILE A 159 -6.10 -16.44 12.50
C ILE A 159 -5.49 -16.88 13.83
N LYS A 160 -5.08 -18.15 13.94
CA LYS A 160 -4.48 -18.70 15.15
C LYS A 160 -3.11 -18.09 15.44
N ARG A 161 -2.26 -17.98 14.43
CA ARG A 161 -0.89 -17.46 14.52
C ARG A 161 -0.87 -16.01 15.00
N HIS A 162 -1.79 -15.20 14.50
CA HIS A 162 -1.86 -13.77 14.78
C HIS A 162 -2.84 -13.41 15.90
N ASN A 163 -3.45 -14.38 16.56
CA ASN A 163 -4.44 -14.17 17.63
C ASN A 163 -5.53 -13.16 17.23
N LEU A 164 -6.08 -13.33 16.02
CA LEU A 164 -7.10 -12.44 15.51
C LEU A 164 -8.43 -12.65 16.25
N SER A 165 -9.18 -11.56 16.45
CA SER A 165 -10.51 -11.61 17.05
C SER A 165 -11.50 -12.43 16.21
N GLU A 166 -12.70 -12.67 16.75
CA GLU A 166 -13.85 -13.05 15.94
C GLU A 166 -14.15 -12.00 14.88
N ILE A 167 -14.88 -12.39 13.80
CA ILE A 167 -15.31 -11.45 12.77
C ILE A 167 -16.26 -10.43 13.40
N CYS A 168 -15.98 -9.17 13.15
CA CYS A 168 -16.81 -8.04 13.58
C CYS A 168 -16.89 -6.99 12.50
N GLU A 169 -17.66 -5.95 12.78
CA GLU A 169 -17.80 -4.79 11.90
C GLU A 169 -17.08 -3.59 12.50
N HIS A 170 -16.34 -2.87 11.66
CA HIS A 170 -15.67 -1.62 11.99
C HIS A 170 -15.62 -0.72 10.76
N GLU A 171 -15.95 0.56 10.91
CA GLU A 171 -16.07 1.53 9.81
C GLU A 171 -16.99 1.07 8.65
N GLY A 172 -18.02 0.24 8.94
CA GLY A 172 -18.90 -0.37 7.94
C GLY A 172 -18.23 -1.47 7.10
N LEU A 173 -17.11 -2.00 7.54
CA LEU A 173 -16.37 -3.10 6.92
C LEU A 173 -16.34 -4.30 7.84
N ARG A 174 -16.42 -5.51 7.28
CA ARG A 174 -16.24 -6.74 8.06
C ARG A 174 -14.77 -7.11 8.09
N GLY A 175 -14.31 -7.59 9.24
CA GLY A 175 -12.93 -7.94 9.45
C GLY A 175 -12.68 -8.48 10.84
N ARG A 176 -11.41 -8.45 11.26
CA ARG A 176 -10.93 -8.93 12.55
C ARG A 176 -9.93 -7.94 13.14
N TRP A 177 -9.93 -7.82 14.46
CA TRP A 177 -8.91 -7.09 15.16
C TRP A 177 -7.64 -7.94 15.35
N TYR A 178 -6.49 -7.33 15.09
CA TYR A 178 -5.16 -7.83 15.38
C TYR A 178 -4.58 -7.08 16.57
N PRO A 179 -4.09 -7.76 17.63
CA PRO A 179 -3.41 -7.10 18.74
C PRO A 179 -1.99 -6.72 18.34
N GLU A 180 -1.67 -5.43 18.37
CA GLU A 180 -0.34 -4.94 17.99
C GLU A 180 0.63 -5.01 19.17
N TYR A 181 0.23 -4.43 20.29
CA TYR A 181 1.03 -4.42 21.52
C TYR A 181 0.18 -4.04 22.73
N GLU A 182 0.70 -4.31 23.94
CA GLU A 182 0.13 -3.89 25.20
C GLU A 182 1.22 -3.26 26.09
N ASN A 183 0.90 -2.11 26.70
CA ASN A 183 1.72 -1.46 27.73
C ASN A 183 3.21 -1.26 27.35
N VAL A 184 3.50 -0.79 26.15
CA VAL A 184 4.87 -0.54 25.68
C VAL A 184 5.26 0.93 25.90
N SER A 185 6.53 1.17 26.22
CA SER A 185 7.10 2.52 26.25
C SER A 185 7.35 3.04 24.84
N ALA A 186 7.50 4.36 24.69
CA ALA A 186 7.87 4.98 23.40
C ALA A 186 9.20 4.40 22.85
N GLU A 187 10.17 4.11 23.71
CA GLU A 187 11.44 3.52 23.30
C GLU A 187 11.28 2.08 22.80
N GLN A 188 10.43 1.28 23.46
CA GLN A 188 10.08 -0.07 23.01
C GLN A 188 9.35 0.00 21.67
N LEU A 189 8.39 0.91 21.54
CA LEU A 189 7.62 1.11 20.32
C LEU A 189 8.53 1.47 19.14
N GLU A 190 9.54 2.33 19.33
CA GLU A 190 10.52 2.67 18.29
C GLU A 190 11.30 1.44 17.78
N ARG A 191 11.56 0.47 18.67
CA ARG A 191 12.24 -0.79 18.31
C ARG A 191 11.33 -1.83 17.66
N MET A 192 10.02 -1.72 17.83
CA MET A 192 9.01 -2.66 17.31
C MET A 192 8.65 -2.35 15.85
N LYS A 193 9.62 -2.45 14.94
CA LYS A 193 9.52 -2.01 13.54
C LYS A 193 8.41 -2.67 12.72
N TRP A 194 7.92 -3.82 13.17
CA TRP A 194 6.89 -4.64 12.51
C TRP A 194 5.51 -4.53 13.16
N HIS A 195 5.30 -3.48 13.95
CA HIS A 195 4.04 -3.21 14.65
C HIS A 195 3.55 -1.80 14.32
N SER A 196 2.27 -1.57 14.55
CA SER A 196 1.71 -0.23 14.46
C SER A 196 2.52 0.80 15.26
N TRP A 197 2.52 2.05 14.80
CA TRP A 197 3.14 3.16 15.51
C TRP A 197 2.23 3.78 16.56
N SER A 198 0.93 3.97 16.24
CA SER A 198 0.03 4.82 17.02
C SER A 198 -1.15 4.10 17.65
N ASN A 199 -1.39 2.82 17.33
CA ASN A 199 -2.55 2.08 17.81
C ASN A 199 -2.18 0.70 18.37
N ALA A 200 -2.78 0.35 19.50
CA ALA A 200 -2.54 -0.94 20.19
C ALA A 200 -3.24 -2.13 19.51
N LYS A 201 -4.13 -1.88 18.58
CA LYS A 201 -4.81 -2.89 17.77
C LYS A 201 -5.08 -2.36 16.36
N SER A 202 -5.02 -3.22 15.37
CA SER A 202 -5.25 -2.92 13.95
C SER A 202 -6.44 -3.70 13.42
N PHE A 203 -7.09 -3.20 12.38
CA PHE A 203 -8.25 -3.86 11.80
C PHE A 203 -7.93 -4.46 10.43
N TRP A 204 -7.93 -5.80 10.34
CA TRP A 204 -7.75 -6.53 9.10
C TRP A 204 -9.09 -6.71 8.40
N ILE A 205 -9.23 -6.14 7.21
CA ILE A 205 -10.47 -6.16 6.44
C ILE A 205 -10.60 -7.50 5.72
N GLN A 206 -11.83 -8.06 5.59
CA GLN A 206 -12.07 -9.19 4.71
C GLN A 206 -11.81 -8.79 3.25
N LYS A 207 -11.20 -9.72 2.47
CA LYS A 207 -10.74 -9.44 1.09
C LYS A 207 -11.85 -8.87 0.20
N GLU A 208 -13.05 -9.45 0.25
CA GLU A 208 -14.19 -9.03 -0.55
C GLU A 208 -14.63 -7.60 -0.22
N TYR A 209 -14.62 -7.26 1.08
CA TYR A 209 -14.95 -5.91 1.56
C TYR A 209 -13.87 -4.90 1.14
N LEU A 210 -12.60 -5.30 1.17
CA LEU A 210 -11.50 -4.45 0.74
C LEU A 210 -11.57 -4.16 -0.77
N ILE A 211 -11.82 -5.18 -1.60
CA ILE A 211 -12.03 -5.00 -3.05
C ILE A 211 -13.22 -4.09 -3.31
N GLY A 212 -14.35 -4.31 -2.62
CA GLY A 212 -15.55 -3.47 -2.71
C GLY A 212 -15.27 -2.02 -2.33
N LEU A 213 -14.52 -1.80 -1.24
CA LEU A 213 -14.12 -0.46 -0.80
C LEU A 213 -13.27 0.26 -1.87
N ILE A 214 -12.21 -0.39 -2.39
CA ILE A 214 -11.32 0.21 -3.40
C ILE A 214 -12.14 0.67 -4.62
N ARG A 215 -13.10 -0.14 -5.08
CA ARG A 215 -14.00 0.25 -6.17
C ARG A 215 -14.91 1.42 -5.80
N HIS A 216 -15.50 1.37 -4.60
CA HIS A 216 -16.34 2.47 -4.10
C HIS A 216 -15.57 3.80 -4.04
N LEU A 217 -14.28 3.75 -3.78
CA LEU A 217 -13.38 4.91 -3.75
C LEU A 217 -13.00 5.44 -5.14
N GLY A 218 -13.59 4.91 -6.21
CA GLY A 218 -13.47 5.44 -7.57
C GLY A 218 -12.34 4.82 -8.40
N PHE A 219 -11.88 3.62 -8.04
CA PHE A 219 -11.00 2.84 -8.91
C PHE A 219 -11.86 1.97 -9.83
N ASP A 220 -11.83 2.24 -11.14
CA ASP A 220 -12.66 1.59 -12.15
C ASP A 220 -12.29 0.13 -12.38
N LEU A 221 -11.00 -0.20 -12.27
CA LEU A 221 -10.48 -1.54 -12.36
C LEU A 221 -9.81 -1.90 -11.03
N VAL A 222 -10.21 -3.04 -10.43
CA VAL A 222 -9.56 -3.60 -9.24
C VAL A 222 -9.27 -5.06 -9.50
N PHE A 223 -8.03 -5.47 -9.32
CA PHE A 223 -7.60 -6.85 -9.50
C PHE A 223 -6.51 -7.24 -8.48
N GLU A 224 -6.32 -8.54 -8.31
CA GLU A 224 -5.24 -9.09 -7.51
C GLU A 224 -4.02 -9.32 -8.40
N GLN A 225 -2.88 -8.83 -7.93
CA GLN A 225 -1.58 -9.03 -8.55
C GLN A 225 -0.78 -9.98 -7.66
N PHE A 226 -0.12 -10.95 -8.27
CA PHE A 226 0.81 -11.84 -7.55
C PHE A 226 2.24 -11.39 -7.81
N ASP A 227 3.12 -11.47 -6.80
CA ASP A 227 4.56 -11.33 -7.02
C ASP A 227 5.05 -12.55 -7.82
N PHE A 228 5.97 -12.31 -8.71
CA PHE A 228 6.65 -13.40 -9.42
C PHE A 228 7.64 -14.07 -8.46
N MET A 229 7.18 -15.11 -7.76
CA MET A 229 8.03 -15.87 -6.83
C MET A 229 8.97 -16.83 -7.57
N ASP A 230 8.56 -17.31 -8.74
CA ASP A 230 9.33 -18.02 -9.77
C ASP A 230 8.45 -18.13 -11.02
N ASP A 231 8.88 -18.78 -12.07
CA ASP A 231 8.09 -18.99 -13.29
C ASP A 231 6.95 -20.01 -13.11
N VAL A 232 6.71 -20.46 -11.88
CA VAL A 232 5.71 -21.48 -11.52
C VAL A 232 4.49 -20.82 -10.90
N VAL A 233 3.41 -20.65 -11.69
CA VAL A 233 2.14 -20.05 -11.26
C VAL A 233 1.56 -20.75 -10.02
N GLU A 234 1.76 -22.04 -9.87
CA GLU A 234 1.26 -22.84 -8.73
C GLU A 234 1.89 -22.37 -7.41
N GLU A 235 3.18 -22.04 -7.39
CA GLU A 235 3.85 -21.51 -6.21
C GLU A 235 3.38 -20.10 -5.87
N MET A 236 3.08 -19.26 -6.86
CA MET A 236 2.52 -17.92 -6.65
C MET A 236 1.15 -17.95 -5.99
N THR A 237 0.33 -18.96 -6.30
CA THR A 237 -1.04 -19.08 -5.79
C THR A 237 -1.17 -19.94 -4.54
N SER A 238 -0.16 -20.77 -4.22
CA SER A 238 -0.21 -21.71 -3.10
C SER A 238 0.62 -21.28 -1.88
N GLY A 239 1.71 -20.56 -2.07
CA GLY A 239 2.67 -20.24 -1.02
C GLY A 239 2.17 -19.20 0.00
N PHE A 240 2.96 -18.17 0.20
CA PHE A 240 2.77 -17.11 1.18
C PHE A 240 1.39 -16.43 1.14
N TYR A 241 0.85 -16.16 -0.07
CA TYR A 241 -0.47 -15.53 -0.23
C TYR A 241 -1.63 -16.43 0.20
N LYS A 242 -1.48 -17.74 0.15
CA LYS A 242 -2.53 -18.67 0.57
C LYS A 242 -2.51 -18.93 2.07
N THR A 243 -1.32 -19.07 2.63
CA THR A 243 -1.15 -19.46 4.04
C THR A 243 -1.19 -18.28 5.01
N ASP A 244 -0.74 -17.11 4.59
CA ASP A 244 -0.61 -15.94 5.44
C ASP A 244 -1.72 -14.90 5.25
N ASP A 245 -2.78 -15.23 4.49
CA ASP A 245 -3.90 -14.32 4.23
C ASP A 245 -3.44 -12.95 3.73
N ARG A 246 -2.42 -12.95 2.86
CA ARG A 246 -1.84 -11.76 2.29
C ARG A 246 -2.25 -11.60 0.83
N VAL A 247 -2.53 -10.37 0.43
CA VAL A 247 -2.92 -10.02 -0.95
C VAL A 247 -2.15 -8.80 -1.44
N MET A 248 -1.93 -8.72 -2.74
CA MET A 248 -1.58 -7.48 -3.42
C MET A 248 -2.76 -7.10 -4.32
N LEU A 249 -3.46 -6.04 -3.99
CA LEU A 249 -4.55 -5.49 -4.77
C LEU A 249 -4.08 -4.26 -5.53
N VAL A 250 -4.54 -4.15 -6.77
CA VAL A 250 -4.27 -3.00 -7.63
C VAL A 250 -5.59 -2.35 -8.00
N GLY A 251 -5.70 -1.06 -7.74
CA GLY A 251 -6.78 -0.22 -8.20
C GLY A 251 -6.29 0.74 -9.29
N VAL A 252 -7.00 0.83 -10.42
CA VAL A 252 -6.67 1.76 -11.50
C VAL A 252 -7.87 2.64 -11.80
N LYS A 253 -7.66 3.96 -11.82
CA LYS A 253 -8.64 4.94 -12.23
C LYS A 253 -8.60 5.15 -13.73
N ARG A 254 -9.77 5.23 -14.36
CA ARG A 254 -9.89 5.61 -15.78
C ARG A 254 -9.57 7.10 -15.95
N ALA A 255 -8.76 7.43 -16.94
CA ALA A 255 -8.62 8.83 -17.31
C ALA A 255 -9.85 9.30 -18.10
N PRO A 256 -10.22 10.59 -18.03
CA PRO A 256 -11.28 11.14 -18.87
C PRO A 256 -10.98 10.86 -20.34
N GLY A 257 -11.94 10.22 -21.05
CA GLY A 257 -11.81 9.87 -22.46
C GLY A 257 -11.09 8.55 -22.77
N GLU A 258 -10.53 7.84 -21.78
CA GLU A 258 -10.06 6.46 -21.97
C GLU A 258 -11.27 5.53 -22.16
N ASP A 259 -11.34 4.82 -23.27
CA ASP A 259 -12.31 3.75 -23.49
C ASP A 259 -11.66 2.39 -23.23
N TRP A 260 -12.07 1.73 -22.13
CA TRP A 260 -11.60 0.39 -21.81
C TRP A 260 -12.53 -0.72 -22.34
N GLY A 261 -13.49 -0.34 -23.22
CA GLY A 261 -14.55 -1.24 -23.67
C GLY A 261 -15.62 -1.51 -22.62
N ALA A 262 -16.77 -1.95 -23.05
CA ALA A 262 -17.91 -2.27 -22.19
C ALA A 262 -17.77 -3.67 -21.55
N SER A 263 -16.81 -3.89 -20.69
CA SER A 263 -16.63 -5.18 -20.00
C SER A 263 -16.69 -5.09 -18.49
N ALA A 264 -17.39 -4.13 -17.94
CA ALA A 264 -17.79 -4.17 -16.54
C ALA A 264 -19.03 -5.06 -16.42
N GLY A 265 -18.86 -6.38 -16.45
CA GLY A 265 -19.88 -7.29 -15.94
C GLY A 265 -20.28 -6.86 -14.54
N GLU A 266 -21.57 -6.90 -14.24
CA GLU A 266 -22.08 -6.65 -12.88
C GLU A 266 -21.44 -7.68 -11.94
N PHE A 267 -20.39 -7.26 -11.24
CA PHE A 267 -19.84 -8.07 -10.16
C PHE A 267 -20.75 -7.91 -8.94
N TRP A 268 -21.22 -9.02 -8.41
CA TRP A 268 -21.95 -9.04 -7.15
C TRP A 268 -21.03 -8.57 -6.00
N TYR A 269 -21.47 -7.55 -5.25
CA TYR A 269 -20.80 -7.06 -4.05
C TYR A 269 -21.65 -7.33 -2.83
N PRO A 270 -21.05 -7.72 -1.70
CA PRO A 270 -21.75 -7.85 -0.44
C PRO A 270 -22.17 -6.49 0.16
N PHE A 271 -21.80 -5.37 -0.45
CA PHE A 271 -22.32 -4.06 -0.07
C PHE A 271 -23.62 -3.77 -0.82
N PRO A 272 -24.67 -3.31 -0.13
CA PRO A 272 -25.74 -2.64 -0.83
C PRO A 272 -25.13 -1.49 -1.63
N PRO A 273 -25.56 -1.25 -2.89
CA PRO A 273 -25.09 -0.11 -3.64
C PRO A 273 -25.25 1.12 -2.76
N ALA A 274 -24.16 1.83 -2.51
CA ALA A 274 -24.23 3.10 -1.81
C ALA A 274 -25.30 3.91 -2.54
N ALA A 275 -26.34 4.35 -1.80
CA ALA A 275 -27.34 5.19 -2.37
C ALA A 275 -26.58 6.32 -3.08
N ARG A 276 -26.62 6.33 -4.41
CA ARG A 276 -26.09 7.46 -5.18
C ARG A 276 -26.79 8.65 -4.56
N ALA A 277 -26.03 9.58 -4.00
CA ALA A 277 -26.59 10.85 -3.63
C ALA A 277 -27.30 11.36 -4.88
N THR A 278 -28.61 11.21 -4.92
CA THR A 278 -29.44 11.78 -5.97
C THR A 278 -29.18 13.26 -5.85
N ALA A 279 -28.45 13.82 -6.80
CA ALA A 279 -28.35 15.26 -6.93
C ALA A 279 -29.83 15.75 -6.89
N SER A 280 -30.18 16.44 -5.83
CA SER A 280 -31.50 17.06 -5.75
C SER A 280 -31.67 17.87 -7.03
N PRO A 281 -32.76 17.68 -7.77
CA PRO A 281 -33.01 18.52 -8.94
C PRO A 281 -33.05 19.97 -8.42
N GLY A 282 -32.15 20.79 -8.96
CA GLY A 282 -32.18 22.23 -8.64
C GLY A 282 -33.57 22.82 -8.86
N PRO A 283 -33.93 23.85 -8.14
CA PRO A 283 -35.25 24.47 -8.28
C PRO A 283 -35.48 24.87 -9.75
N PRO A 284 -36.75 24.70 -10.24
CA PRO A 284 -37.05 25.02 -11.63
C PRO A 284 -36.77 26.51 -11.90
N LEU A 285 -36.04 26.77 -12.98
CA LEU A 285 -35.85 28.14 -13.49
C LEU A 285 -37.23 28.77 -13.73
N ARG A 286 -37.54 29.90 -13.10
CA ARG A 286 -38.73 30.67 -13.39
C ARG A 286 -38.61 31.22 -14.82
N PRO A 287 -39.68 31.12 -15.65
CA PRO A 287 -39.70 31.77 -16.93
C PRO A 287 -39.78 33.30 -16.72
N SER A 288 -38.99 34.01 -17.52
CA SER A 288 -38.95 35.46 -17.66
C SER A 288 -40.24 36.02 -18.26
#